data_5593f3506c2eca584bf90ba864984c01
#
_entry.id   5593f3506c2eca584bf90ba864984c01
#
_cell.length_a   1.000
_cell.length_b   1.000
_cell.length_c   1.000
_cell.angle_alpha   90.00
_cell.angle_beta   90.00
_cell.angle_gamma   90.00
#
_symmetry.space_group_name_H-M   'P 1'
#
loop_
_entity.id
_entity.type
_entity.pdbx_description
1 polymer ?
#
loop_
_entity_poly.entity_id
_entity_poly.type
_entity_poly.pdbx_seq_one_letter_code
_entity_poly.pdbx_strand_id
1 'polypeptide(L)'
;MKLATITHHPDEAGLVGGLYLAPSWILEGYDAILAADIGGTNLRVGIVEVKMKKGAISKANVWKFLHWRHRDEGPTRDGAMEKMADMANQLLRNADEAELKLAPFFAVGCPGLIDNAGAIQKGAQNLPGDWEDSGFNLAEEIARRLPRIHGHEPLFVMHNDAVVQGLSECLNMDDVERWGVFTIGTGLGNARFTNRS
;
A
#
# COMPACT_ATOMS: atom_id res chain seq x y z
N MET A 1 -13.26 -6.22 25.58
CA MET A 1 -12.46 -5.59 24.51
C MET A 1 -11.03 -5.51 25.00
N LYS A 2 -10.05 -5.98 24.18
CA LYS A 2 -8.61 -5.88 24.49
C LYS A 2 -8.02 -4.90 23.49
N LEU A 3 -7.19 -3.97 23.96
CA LEU A 3 -6.41 -3.04 23.14
C LEU A 3 -4.95 -3.53 23.10
N ALA A 4 -4.34 -3.47 21.92
CA ALA A 4 -2.93 -3.77 21.72
C ALA A 4 -2.34 -2.80 20.66
N THR A 5 -1.05 -2.57 20.71
CA THR A 5 -0.33 -1.90 19.62
C THR A 5 -0.16 -2.86 18.46
N ILE A 6 -0.09 -2.32 17.25
CA ILE A 6 0.25 -3.12 16.05
C ILE A 6 1.66 -3.73 16.18
N THR A 7 1.87 -4.85 15.52
CA THR A 7 3.14 -5.60 15.59
C THR A 7 4.22 -4.99 14.72
N HIS A 8 3.83 -4.49 13.55
CA HIS A 8 4.75 -3.86 12.62
C HIS A 8 5.07 -2.42 13.02
N HIS A 9 6.25 -1.93 12.61
CA HIS A 9 6.57 -0.51 12.76
C HIS A 9 5.52 0.33 12.01
N PRO A 10 5.07 1.47 12.55
CA PRO A 10 4.06 2.31 11.89
C PRO A 10 4.40 2.72 10.45
N ASP A 11 5.70 2.89 10.14
CA ASP A 11 6.15 3.22 8.79
C ASP A 11 6.10 2.04 7.81
N GLU A 12 5.93 0.81 8.30
CA GLU A 12 5.91 -0.41 7.52
C GLU A 12 4.51 -1.04 7.41
N ALA A 13 3.65 -0.78 8.38
CA ALA A 13 2.33 -1.41 8.47
C ALA A 13 1.49 -1.24 7.21
N GLY A 14 1.44 -0.01 6.64
CA GLY A 14 0.72 0.24 5.38
C GLY A 14 1.31 -0.52 4.19
N LEU A 15 2.63 -0.66 4.14
CA LEU A 15 3.31 -1.43 3.09
C LEU A 15 3.02 -2.93 3.22
N VAL A 16 3.21 -3.48 4.43
CA VAL A 16 2.92 -4.91 4.71
C VAL A 16 1.46 -5.24 4.46
N GLY A 17 0.54 -4.38 4.90
CA GLY A 17 -0.90 -4.56 4.66
C GLY A 17 -1.26 -4.59 3.19
N GLY A 18 -0.54 -3.84 2.34
CA GLY A 18 -0.71 -3.86 0.89
C GLY A 18 -0.55 -5.24 0.26
N LEU A 19 0.28 -6.11 0.85
CA LEU A 19 0.44 -7.49 0.37
C LEU A 19 -0.88 -8.28 0.42
N TYR A 20 -1.74 -8.00 1.39
CA TYR A 20 -3.03 -8.70 1.54
C TYR A 20 -4.12 -8.21 0.57
N LEU A 21 -3.84 -7.17 -0.22
CA LEU A 21 -4.68 -6.79 -1.36
C LEU A 21 -4.38 -7.65 -2.59
N ALA A 22 -3.23 -8.34 -2.62
CA ALA A 22 -2.83 -9.19 -3.73
C ALA A 22 -3.61 -10.51 -3.71
N PRO A 23 -4.24 -10.90 -4.82
CA PRO A 23 -4.76 -12.26 -4.96
C PRO A 23 -3.62 -13.29 -4.84
N SER A 24 -3.84 -14.39 -4.13
CA SER A 24 -2.78 -15.37 -3.87
C SER A 24 -2.12 -15.91 -5.15
N TRP A 25 -2.89 -16.08 -6.23
CA TRP A 25 -2.38 -16.57 -7.51
C TRP A 25 -1.35 -15.63 -8.17
N ILE A 26 -1.41 -14.30 -7.91
CA ILE A 26 -0.44 -13.35 -8.47
C ILE A 26 0.90 -13.40 -7.74
N LEU A 27 0.94 -13.99 -6.55
CA LEU A 27 2.15 -14.13 -5.73
C LEU A 27 2.92 -15.42 -6.05
N GLU A 28 2.32 -16.35 -6.82
CA GLU A 28 2.96 -17.62 -7.14
C GLU A 28 4.19 -17.43 -8.04
N GLY A 29 5.34 -17.89 -7.56
CA GLY A 29 6.61 -17.79 -8.28
C GLY A 29 7.33 -16.46 -8.15
N TYR A 30 6.83 -15.56 -7.30
CA TYR A 30 7.44 -14.28 -6.98
C TYR A 30 7.84 -14.19 -5.51
N ASP A 31 8.82 -13.33 -5.24
CA ASP A 31 9.41 -13.15 -3.91
C ASP A 31 8.83 -11.96 -3.17
N ALA A 32 8.30 -10.97 -3.90
CA ALA A 32 7.85 -9.71 -3.34
C ALA A 32 6.83 -8.97 -4.22
N ILE A 33 6.24 -7.91 -3.66
CA ILE A 33 5.41 -6.92 -4.37
C ILE A 33 5.95 -5.51 -4.15
N LEU A 34 5.51 -4.58 -5.01
CA LEU A 34 5.61 -3.14 -4.75
C LEU A 34 4.37 -2.68 -3.98
N ALA A 35 4.57 -1.82 -2.98
CA ALA A 35 3.49 -1.22 -2.19
C ALA A 35 3.75 0.25 -1.92
N ALA A 36 2.69 1.04 -1.77
CA ALA A 36 2.75 2.43 -1.30
C ALA A 36 1.75 2.67 -0.18
N ASP A 37 2.14 3.53 0.76
CA ASP A 37 1.30 4.07 1.82
C ASP A 37 1.30 5.60 1.72
N ILE A 38 0.17 6.14 1.30
CA ILE A 38 -0.04 7.57 1.11
C ILE A 38 -0.79 8.11 2.30
N GLY A 39 -0.18 8.98 3.06
CA GLY A 39 -0.82 9.67 4.19
C GLY A 39 -0.84 11.18 3.99
N GLY A 40 -1.60 11.90 4.79
CA GLY A 40 -1.73 13.37 4.70
C GLY A 40 -0.46 14.17 5.00
N THR A 41 0.62 13.52 5.42
CA THR A 41 1.91 14.15 5.73
C THR A 41 3.06 13.45 5.04
N ASN A 42 2.99 12.14 4.94
CA ASN A 42 4.07 11.28 4.47
C ASN A 42 3.59 10.39 3.32
N LEU A 43 4.51 10.08 2.42
CA LEU A 43 4.35 9.08 1.39
C LEU A 43 5.49 8.07 1.54
N ARG A 44 5.16 6.80 1.52
CA ARG A 44 6.10 5.69 1.56
C ARG A 44 5.88 4.80 0.37
N VAL A 45 6.96 4.38 -0.26
CA VAL A 45 6.93 3.33 -1.29
C VAL A 45 7.93 2.28 -0.87
N GLY A 46 7.57 1.01 -0.96
CA GLY A 46 8.42 -0.09 -0.49
C GLY A 46 8.22 -1.37 -1.26
N ILE A 47 9.19 -2.25 -1.12
CA ILE A 47 9.11 -3.63 -1.58
C ILE A 47 8.85 -4.51 -0.36
N VAL A 48 7.80 -5.32 -0.44
CA VAL A 48 7.38 -6.24 0.61
C VAL A 48 7.62 -7.66 0.15
N GLU A 49 8.57 -8.33 0.82
CA GLU A 49 8.82 -9.75 0.62
C GLU A 49 7.69 -10.61 1.18
N VAL A 50 7.39 -11.70 0.48
CA VAL A 50 6.37 -12.65 0.87
C VAL A 50 6.91 -14.08 0.90
N LYS A 51 6.52 -14.84 1.91
CA LYS A 51 6.67 -16.29 1.90
C LYS A 51 5.30 -16.94 1.89
N MET A 52 5.08 -17.75 0.86
CA MET A 52 3.85 -18.52 0.72
C MET A 52 4.03 -19.93 1.31
N LYS A 53 2.98 -20.44 1.99
CA LYS A 53 2.94 -21.82 2.46
C LYS A 53 1.50 -22.36 2.25
N LYS A 54 1.40 -23.44 1.48
CA LYS A 54 0.10 -24.07 1.17
C LYS A 54 -0.93 -23.08 0.56
N GLY A 55 -0.47 -22.19 -0.32
CA GLY A 55 -1.32 -21.20 -0.99
C GLY A 55 -1.72 -19.97 -0.14
N ALA A 56 -1.19 -19.83 1.08
CA ALA A 56 -1.44 -18.69 1.95
C ALA A 56 -0.16 -17.95 2.32
N ILE A 57 -0.27 -16.67 2.62
CA ILE A 57 0.84 -15.85 3.13
C ILE A 57 1.21 -16.38 4.52
N SER A 58 2.47 -16.76 4.70
CA SER A 58 2.99 -17.26 5.97
C SER A 58 3.97 -16.29 6.64
N LYS A 59 4.56 -15.39 5.87
CA LYS A 59 5.43 -14.32 6.36
C LYS A 59 5.45 -13.16 5.37
N ALA A 60 5.48 -11.95 5.90
CA ALA A 60 5.63 -10.71 5.16
C ALA A 60 6.64 -9.80 5.88
N ASN A 61 7.57 -9.19 5.16
CA ASN A 61 8.49 -8.20 5.70
C ASN A 61 8.75 -7.11 4.66
N VAL A 62 8.99 -5.91 5.11
CA VAL A 62 9.52 -4.87 4.23
C VAL A 62 10.99 -5.16 3.97
N TRP A 63 11.36 -5.37 2.70
CA TRP A 63 12.75 -5.55 2.29
C TRP A 63 13.49 -4.22 2.24
N LYS A 64 12.85 -3.21 1.60
CA LYS A 64 13.37 -1.86 1.47
C LYS A 64 12.23 -0.89 1.22
N PHE A 65 12.31 0.30 1.78
CA PHE A 65 11.36 1.36 1.46
C PHE A 65 12.04 2.72 1.40
N LEU A 66 11.37 3.65 0.71
CA LEU A 66 11.68 5.06 0.66
C LEU A 66 10.56 5.82 1.33
N HIS A 67 10.93 6.87 2.06
CA HIS A 67 10.02 7.72 2.79
C HIS A 67 10.20 9.17 2.36
N TRP A 68 9.11 9.84 2.08
CA TRP A 68 9.07 11.25 1.75
C TRP A 68 8.02 11.99 2.56
N ARG A 69 8.46 13.02 3.27
CA ARG A 69 7.59 13.89 4.05
C ARG A 69 7.11 15.06 3.17
N HIS A 70 6.14 14.79 2.31
CA HIS A 70 5.65 15.73 1.30
C HIS A 70 5.08 17.03 1.89
N ARG A 71 4.57 17.00 3.13
CA ARG A 71 4.01 18.19 3.79
C ARG A 71 5.03 19.32 3.97
N ASP A 72 6.31 18.99 4.11
CA ASP A 72 7.36 20.00 4.31
C ASP A 72 7.70 20.74 3.00
N GLU A 73 7.45 20.11 1.85
CA GLU A 73 7.75 20.64 0.53
C GLU A 73 6.54 21.29 -0.16
N GLY A 74 5.31 20.94 0.25
CA GLY A 74 4.06 21.45 -0.31
C GLY A 74 3.92 21.25 -1.82
N PRO A 75 4.12 20.03 -2.35
CA PRO A 75 4.11 19.80 -3.78
C PRO A 75 2.70 19.97 -4.38
N THR A 76 2.64 20.10 -5.69
CA THR A 76 1.38 19.91 -6.43
C THR A 76 0.99 18.42 -6.45
N ARG A 77 -0.26 18.10 -6.84
CA ARG A 77 -0.69 16.72 -7.06
C ARG A 77 0.22 16.00 -8.06
N ASP A 78 0.51 16.62 -9.21
CA ASP A 78 1.37 16.05 -10.23
C ASP A 78 2.80 15.83 -9.73
N GLY A 79 3.36 16.78 -8.98
CA GLY A 79 4.67 16.62 -8.34
C GLY A 79 4.70 15.47 -7.33
N ALA A 80 3.60 15.24 -6.61
CA ALA A 80 3.49 14.08 -5.72
C ALA A 80 3.44 12.76 -6.50
N MET A 81 2.74 12.73 -7.64
CA MET A 81 2.70 11.56 -8.54
C MET A 81 4.08 11.26 -9.14
N GLU A 82 4.78 12.27 -9.63
CA GLU A 82 6.13 12.13 -10.15
C GLU A 82 7.08 11.58 -9.08
N LYS A 83 7.06 12.16 -7.88
CA LYS A 83 7.90 11.71 -6.78
C LYS A 83 7.62 10.26 -6.38
N MET A 84 6.36 9.86 -6.31
CA MET A 84 5.98 8.49 -6.02
C MET A 84 6.47 7.52 -7.10
N ALA A 85 6.35 7.90 -8.37
CA ALA A 85 6.85 7.11 -9.49
C ALA A 85 8.39 6.99 -9.46
N ASP A 86 9.10 8.06 -9.15
CA ASP A 86 10.55 8.05 -8.99
C ASP A 86 11.02 7.11 -7.89
N MET A 87 10.34 7.16 -6.73
CA MET A 87 10.61 6.26 -5.61
C MET A 87 10.37 4.80 -6.01
N ALA A 88 9.25 4.52 -6.69
CA ALA A 88 8.95 3.17 -7.18
C ALA A 88 10.00 2.70 -8.20
N ASN A 89 10.36 3.53 -9.17
CA ASN A 89 11.38 3.23 -10.17
C ASN A 89 12.77 2.97 -9.54
N GLN A 90 13.12 3.71 -8.50
CA GLN A 90 14.36 3.46 -7.76
C GLN A 90 14.33 2.09 -7.06
N LEU A 91 13.22 1.73 -6.45
CA LEU A 91 13.06 0.44 -5.76
C LEU A 91 13.05 -0.72 -6.76
N LEU A 92 12.42 -0.57 -7.93
CA LEU A 92 12.45 -1.57 -8.99
C LEU A 92 13.87 -1.85 -9.46
N ARG A 93 14.69 -0.81 -9.68
CA ARG A 93 16.11 -1.00 -10.01
C ARG A 93 16.87 -1.73 -8.89
N ASN A 94 16.62 -1.39 -7.61
CA ASN A 94 17.26 -2.08 -6.50
C ASN A 94 16.86 -3.56 -6.43
N ALA A 95 15.61 -3.90 -6.76
CA ALA A 95 15.14 -5.28 -6.80
C ALA A 95 15.81 -6.05 -7.94
N ASP A 96 15.92 -5.47 -9.12
CA ASP A 96 16.62 -6.07 -10.26
C ASP A 96 18.10 -6.34 -9.94
N GLU A 97 18.79 -5.39 -9.30
CA GLU A 97 20.18 -5.55 -8.85
C GLU A 97 20.35 -6.67 -7.80
N ALA A 98 19.32 -6.89 -6.98
CA ALA A 98 19.29 -7.94 -5.95
C ALA A 98 18.71 -9.27 -6.47
N GLU A 99 18.38 -9.37 -7.76
CA GLU A 99 17.73 -10.54 -8.38
C GLU A 99 16.41 -10.95 -7.69
N LEU A 100 15.74 -9.98 -7.03
CA LEU A 100 14.47 -10.19 -6.34
C LEU A 100 13.32 -10.17 -7.35
N LYS A 101 12.57 -11.27 -7.43
CA LYS A 101 11.46 -11.41 -8.38
C LYS A 101 10.20 -10.74 -7.84
N LEU A 102 9.88 -9.56 -8.37
CA LEU A 102 8.65 -8.86 -8.03
C LEU A 102 7.46 -9.37 -8.87
N ALA A 103 6.34 -9.64 -8.20
CA ALA A 103 5.07 -9.82 -8.90
C ALA A 103 4.68 -8.51 -9.62
N PRO A 104 4.05 -8.58 -10.80
CA PRO A 104 3.52 -7.41 -11.49
C PRO A 104 2.27 -6.87 -10.76
N PHE A 105 2.47 -6.40 -9.55
CA PHE A 105 1.43 -5.94 -8.64
C PHE A 105 1.89 -4.73 -7.84
N PHE A 106 1.04 -3.71 -7.79
CA PHE A 106 1.28 -2.52 -6.97
C PHE A 106 0.08 -2.25 -6.06
N ALA A 107 0.28 -2.44 -4.77
CA ALA A 107 -0.70 -2.15 -3.73
C ALA A 107 -0.59 -0.71 -3.24
N VAL A 108 -1.71 -0.03 -3.03
CA VAL A 108 -1.70 1.34 -2.50
C VAL A 108 -2.70 1.50 -1.36
N GLY A 109 -2.20 1.92 -0.20
CA GLY A 109 -3.00 2.52 0.86
C GLY A 109 -3.14 4.02 0.63
N CYS A 110 -4.36 4.55 0.60
CA CYS A 110 -4.62 5.95 0.37
C CYS A 110 -5.77 6.45 1.24
N PRO A 111 -5.71 7.68 1.80
CA PRO A 111 -6.82 8.23 2.56
C PRO A 111 -8.07 8.38 1.71
N GLY A 112 -9.22 8.22 2.34
CA GLY A 112 -10.50 8.53 1.75
C GLY A 112 -11.37 7.32 1.38
N LEU A 113 -12.53 7.66 0.82
CA LEU A 113 -13.47 6.71 0.26
C LEU A 113 -13.13 6.50 -1.22
N ILE A 114 -12.70 5.29 -1.54
CA ILE A 114 -12.26 4.90 -2.88
C ILE A 114 -13.37 4.07 -3.52
N ASP A 115 -13.74 4.39 -4.74
CA ASP A 115 -14.73 3.64 -5.48
C ASP A 115 -14.11 2.44 -6.24
N ASN A 116 -14.97 1.64 -6.88
CA ASN A 116 -14.55 0.46 -7.62
C ASN A 116 -13.70 0.77 -8.87
N ALA A 117 -13.71 2.02 -9.34
CA ALA A 117 -12.90 2.47 -10.46
C ALA A 117 -11.53 3.01 -10.01
N GLY A 118 -11.27 3.11 -8.69
CA GLY A 118 -10.04 3.66 -8.12
C GLY A 118 -10.03 5.18 -8.02
N ALA A 119 -11.17 5.85 -8.12
CA ALA A 119 -11.29 7.27 -7.86
C ALA A 119 -11.56 7.56 -6.38
N ILE A 120 -10.96 8.62 -5.86
CA ILE A 120 -11.16 9.05 -4.48
C ILE A 120 -12.37 9.98 -4.42
N GLN A 121 -13.44 9.51 -3.80
CA GLN A 121 -14.71 10.25 -3.73
C GLN A 121 -14.70 11.33 -2.64
N LYS A 122 -13.99 11.09 -1.53
CA LYS A 122 -13.95 11.96 -0.36
C LYS A 122 -12.86 11.55 0.61
N GLY A 123 -12.31 12.51 1.37
CA GLY A 123 -11.40 12.23 2.50
C GLY A 123 -9.93 12.41 2.16
N ALA A 124 -9.62 12.98 0.99
CA ALA A 124 -8.25 13.26 0.54
C ALA A 124 -7.78 14.70 0.82
N GLN A 125 -8.52 15.47 1.61
CA GLN A 125 -8.28 16.91 1.84
C GLN A 125 -6.91 17.24 2.46
N ASN A 126 -6.20 16.26 3.00
CA ASN A 126 -4.85 16.43 3.54
C ASN A 126 -3.74 16.06 2.54
N LEU A 127 -4.11 15.62 1.34
CA LEU A 127 -3.16 15.33 0.27
C LEU A 127 -2.82 16.59 -0.52
N PRO A 128 -1.66 16.66 -1.16
CA PRO A 128 -1.25 17.84 -1.93
C PRO A 128 -2.06 17.99 -3.23
N GLY A 129 -2.82 19.09 -3.34
CA GLY A 129 -3.71 19.36 -4.45
C GLY A 129 -5.06 18.65 -4.34
N ASP A 130 -5.84 18.69 -5.42
CA ASP A 130 -7.18 18.09 -5.46
C ASP A 130 -7.14 16.65 -6.00
N TRP A 131 -7.29 15.68 -5.09
CA TRP A 131 -7.33 14.26 -5.39
C TRP A 131 -8.78 13.74 -5.53
N GLU A 132 -9.77 14.57 -5.21
CA GLU A 132 -11.20 14.28 -5.31
C GLU A 132 -11.79 14.81 -6.63
N ASP A 133 -10.96 15.42 -7.49
CA ASP A 133 -11.33 15.86 -8.83
C ASP A 133 -11.85 14.67 -9.67
N SER A 134 -13.04 14.83 -10.26
CA SER A 134 -13.69 13.79 -11.06
C SER A 134 -12.90 13.36 -12.31
N GLY A 135 -11.95 14.18 -12.75
CA GLY A 135 -11.02 13.86 -13.84
C GLY A 135 -9.74 13.16 -13.40
N PHE A 136 -9.56 12.93 -12.09
CA PHE A 136 -8.36 12.31 -11.55
C PHE A 136 -8.61 10.86 -11.13
N ASN A 137 -7.80 9.95 -11.65
CA ASN A 137 -7.75 8.56 -11.24
C ASN A 137 -6.32 8.18 -10.87
N LEU A 138 -6.08 7.91 -9.59
CA LEU A 138 -4.75 7.61 -9.06
C LEU A 138 -4.14 6.38 -9.73
N ALA A 139 -4.93 5.33 -9.94
CA ALA A 139 -4.45 4.10 -10.57
C ALA A 139 -3.96 4.35 -12.00
N GLU A 140 -4.73 5.10 -12.80
CA GLU A 140 -4.35 5.44 -14.18
C GLU A 140 -3.11 6.33 -14.21
N GLU A 141 -3.03 7.31 -13.31
CA GLU A 141 -1.90 8.24 -13.25
C GLU A 141 -0.59 7.55 -12.88
N ILE A 142 -0.63 6.59 -11.96
CA ILE A 142 0.56 5.80 -11.60
C ILE A 142 0.89 4.81 -12.72
N ALA A 143 -0.09 4.13 -13.29
CA ALA A 143 0.14 3.17 -14.37
C ALA A 143 0.87 3.79 -15.58
N ARG A 144 0.60 5.06 -15.88
CA ARG A 144 1.30 5.80 -16.96
C ARG A 144 2.77 6.09 -16.65
N ARG A 145 3.16 6.12 -15.38
CA ARG A 145 4.49 6.53 -14.91
C ARG A 145 5.38 5.36 -14.51
N LEU A 146 4.81 4.18 -14.32
CA LEU A 146 5.56 2.98 -13.93
C LEU A 146 5.95 2.14 -15.15
N PRO A 147 7.14 1.55 -15.14
CA PRO A 147 7.54 0.59 -16.15
C PRO A 147 6.81 -0.74 -15.96
N ARG A 148 6.90 -1.57 -16.98
CA ARG A 148 6.48 -2.98 -16.86
C ARG A 148 7.39 -3.72 -15.88
N ILE A 149 6.80 -4.56 -15.03
CA ILE A 149 7.51 -5.45 -14.13
C ILE A 149 7.60 -6.82 -14.83
N HIS A 150 8.80 -7.28 -15.12
CA HIS A 150 9.05 -8.53 -15.89
C HIS A 150 8.26 -8.60 -17.20
N GLY A 151 8.10 -7.48 -17.91
CA GLY A 151 7.38 -7.40 -19.17
C GLY A 151 5.86 -7.29 -19.05
N HIS A 152 5.29 -7.35 -17.84
CA HIS A 152 3.86 -7.23 -17.57
C HIS A 152 3.51 -5.84 -17.03
N GLU A 153 2.34 -5.33 -17.41
CA GLU A 153 1.77 -4.15 -16.76
C GLU A 153 1.36 -4.51 -15.32
N PRO A 154 1.78 -3.73 -14.32
CA PRO A 154 1.41 -4.02 -12.93
C PRO A 154 -0.11 -3.94 -12.75
N LEU A 155 -0.70 -4.94 -12.10
CA LEU A 155 -2.06 -4.84 -11.57
C LEU A 155 -2.04 -3.86 -10.39
N PHE A 156 -2.85 -2.84 -10.49
CA PHE A 156 -2.98 -1.79 -9.48
C PHE A 156 -4.19 -2.04 -8.59
N VAL A 157 -3.99 -2.16 -7.29
CA VAL A 157 -5.08 -2.28 -6.32
C VAL A 157 -4.87 -1.28 -5.19
N MET A 158 -5.90 -0.50 -4.90
CA MET A 158 -5.85 0.47 -3.83
C MET A 158 -7.03 0.32 -2.87
N HIS A 159 -6.79 0.70 -1.62
CA HIS A 159 -7.80 0.70 -0.58
C HIS A 159 -7.53 1.82 0.43
N ASN A 160 -8.53 2.11 1.27
CA ASN A 160 -8.37 3.06 2.37
C ASN A 160 -7.16 2.70 3.26
N ASP A 161 -6.36 3.69 3.62
CA ASP A 161 -5.11 3.56 4.39
C ASP A 161 -5.29 2.83 5.73
N ALA A 162 -6.37 3.13 6.49
CA ALA A 162 -6.63 2.45 7.76
C ALA A 162 -6.98 0.97 7.57
N VAL A 163 -7.66 0.63 6.46
CA VAL A 163 -7.91 -0.77 6.10
C VAL A 163 -6.60 -1.46 5.77
N VAL A 164 -5.77 -0.86 4.92
CA VAL A 164 -4.49 -1.46 4.51
C VAL A 164 -3.57 -1.62 5.71
N GLN A 165 -3.44 -0.62 6.57
CA GLN A 165 -2.65 -0.75 7.81
C GLN A 165 -3.19 -1.88 8.71
N GLY A 166 -4.51 -2.02 8.82
CA GLY A 166 -5.10 -3.12 9.58
C GLY A 166 -4.78 -4.49 9.01
N LEU A 167 -4.77 -4.63 7.69
CA LEU A 167 -4.44 -5.90 7.04
C LEU A 167 -3.03 -6.43 7.39
N SER A 168 -2.10 -5.57 7.81
CA SER A 168 -0.78 -6.01 8.30
C SER A 168 -0.86 -6.94 9.50
N GLU A 169 -1.95 -6.88 10.27
CA GLU A 169 -2.15 -7.71 11.47
C GLU A 169 -2.90 -9.03 11.20
N CYS A 170 -3.25 -9.34 9.94
CA CYS A 170 -4.02 -10.56 9.62
C CYS A 170 -3.41 -11.84 10.17
N LEU A 171 -2.07 -12.00 10.13
CA LEU A 171 -1.39 -13.18 10.68
C LEU A 171 -1.42 -13.25 12.22
N ASN A 172 -1.61 -12.11 12.89
CA ASN A 172 -1.65 -12.01 14.35
C ASN A 172 -3.07 -12.06 14.91
N MET A 173 -4.07 -12.00 14.04
CA MET A 173 -5.49 -11.95 14.39
C MET A 173 -6.29 -13.10 13.78
N ASP A 174 -5.64 -14.16 13.34
CA ASP A 174 -6.28 -15.30 12.69
C ASP A 174 -7.21 -16.09 13.61
N ASP A 175 -6.94 -16.07 14.93
CA ASP A 175 -7.74 -16.69 15.99
C ASP A 175 -8.86 -15.77 16.55
N VAL A 176 -8.97 -14.52 16.06
CA VAL A 176 -9.92 -13.52 16.58
C VAL A 176 -11.05 -13.29 15.56
N GLU A 177 -12.27 -13.74 15.88
CA GLU A 177 -13.43 -13.64 14.99
C GLU A 177 -13.70 -12.19 14.51
N ARG A 178 -13.64 -11.23 15.44
CA ARG A 178 -13.92 -9.80 15.14
C ARG A 178 -12.89 -8.90 15.80
N TRP A 179 -12.27 -8.09 15.00
CA TRP A 179 -11.26 -7.13 15.45
C TRP A 179 -11.31 -5.84 14.63
N GLY A 180 -10.50 -4.89 14.98
CA GLY A 180 -10.41 -3.62 14.26
C GLY A 180 -9.16 -2.87 14.63
N VAL A 181 -8.86 -1.86 13.83
CA VAL A 181 -7.72 -0.96 14.04
C VAL A 181 -8.20 0.48 14.16
N PHE A 182 -7.43 1.26 14.92
CA PHE A 182 -7.45 2.71 14.91
C PHE A 182 -6.08 3.21 14.50
N THR A 183 -6.06 4.08 13.51
CA THR A 183 -4.83 4.76 13.08
C THR A 183 -4.92 6.22 13.49
N ILE A 184 -3.91 6.69 14.21
CA ILE A 184 -3.84 8.06 14.74
C ILE A 184 -2.61 8.72 14.12
N GLY A 185 -2.84 9.67 13.21
CA GLY A 185 -1.81 10.42 12.51
C GLY A 185 -2.28 11.85 12.27
N THR A 186 -2.19 12.35 11.04
CA THR A 186 -2.75 13.64 10.62
C THR A 186 -4.26 13.67 10.80
N GLY A 187 -4.90 12.52 10.64
CA GLY A 187 -6.31 12.25 10.91
C GLY A 187 -6.48 11.03 11.80
N LEU A 188 -7.74 10.67 12.04
CA LEU A 188 -8.14 9.44 12.71
C LEU A 188 -8.77 8.50 11.67
N GLY A 189 -8.12 7.36 11.44
CA GLY A 189 -8.66 6.29 10.62
C GLY A 189 -9.14 5.13 11.47
N ASN A 190 -10.07 4.33 10.93
CA ASN A 190 -10.48 3.08 11.54
C ASN A 190 -10.90 2.06 10.49
N ALA A 191 -10.72 0.78 10.82
CA ALA A 191 -11.23 -0.32 10.02
C ALA A 191 -11.70 -1.46 10.93
N ARG A 192 -12.63 -2.27 10.43
CA ARG A 192 -13.20 -3.42 11.15
C ARG A 192 -13.08 -4.65 10.28
N PHE A 193 -12.69 -5.76 10.88
CA PHE A 193 -12.45 -7.03 10.22
C PHE A 193 -13.28 -8.14 10.88
N THR A 194 -13.68 -9.11 10.07
CA THR A 194 -14.34 -10.34 10.53
C THR A 194 -13.66 -11.50 9.83
N ASN A 195 -13.02 -12.37 10.61
CA ASN A 195 -12.47 -13.61 10.10
C ASN A 195 -13.61 -14.60 9.86
N ARG A 196 -13.67 -15.16 8.67
CA ARG A 196 -14.64 -16.21 8.33
C ARG A 196 -13.94 -17.55 8.48
N SER A 197 -14.52 -18.39 9.34
CA SER A 197 -14.14 -19.81 9.47
C SER A 197 -14.48 -20.58 8.21
#